data_42d17b08c456f15146214ed68a7972ea
#
_entry.id   42d17b08c456f15146214ed68a7972ea
#
_cell.length_a   1.000
_cell.length_b   1.000
_cell.length_c   1.000
_cell.angle_alpha   90.00
_cell.angle_beta   90.00
_cell.angle_gamma   90.00
#
_symmetry.space_group_name_H-M   'P 1'
#
loop_
_entity.id
_entity.type
_entity.pdbx_description
1 polymer ?
#
loop_
_entity_poly.entity_id
_entity_poly.type
_entity_poly.pdbx_seq_one_letter_code
_entity_poly.pdbx_strand_id
1 'polypeptide(L)'
;LTRAISATPASKDSSSLNQKTRSLTAAGGQLQFITTTAFLQDTEDKSNETTPSNPYLAAANADKLELLDYLLDMQDKVKSIRYRDGFAVAVHEAATRLLALEASDRFHVLAVETAITILHEQASLGNDKLDQQLNDFMKSLATDKRPAIAAHVAFHQLEQRVIASDDLPTDKLEPLLNEAFDYL
;
A
#
# COMPACT_ATOMS: atom_id res chain seq x y z
N LEU A 1 -13.80 -39.06 45.98
CA LEU A 1 -12.85 -38.03 46.44
C LEU A 1 -13.08 -36.75 45.64
N THR A 2 -13.93 -35.89 46.20
CA THR A 2 -14.34 -34.58 45.70
C THR A 2 -13.34 -33.56 46.21
N ARG A 3 -12.77 -32.73 45.33
CA ARG A 3 -11.94 -31.59 45.72
C ARG A 3 -12.55 -30.30 45.15
N ALA A 4 -13.06 -29.49 46.04
CA ALA A 4 -13.53 -28.14 45.80
C ALA A 4 -12.38 -27.21 45.50
N ILE A 5 -12.54 -26.33 44.52
CA ILE A 5 -11.62 -25.23 44.23
C ILE A 5 -12.34 -23.92 44.55
N SER A 6 -11.80 -23.20 45.51
CA SER A 6 -12.26 -21.88 45.95
C SER A 6 -12.01 -20.84 44.89
N ALA A 7 -13.05 -20.03 44.62
CA ALA A 7 -12.95 -18.84 43.79
C ALA A 7 -12.53 -17.62 44.65
N THR A 8 -11.54 -16.89 44.21
CA THR A 8 -11.11 -15.59 44.74
C THR A 8 -11.84 -14.49 43.97
N PRO A 9 -12.36 -13.44 44.58
CA PRO A 9 -13.10 -12.40 43.90
C PRO A 9 -12.14 -11.37 43.26
N ALA A 10 -12.40 -11.08 42.00
CA ALA A 10 -11.73 -10.03 41.25
C ALA A 10 -12.20 -8.62 41.66
N SER A 11 -11.24 -7.73 41.78
CA SER A 11 -11.38 -6.32 42.07
C SER A 11 -12.21 -5.59 40.99
N LYS A 12 -13.14 -4.78 41.49
CA LYS A 12 -13.92 -3.83 40.71
C LYS A 12 -13.08 -2.57 40.43
N ASP A 13 -12.73 -2.33 39.18
CA ASP A 13 -12.48 -0.97 38.71
C ASP A 13 -13.58 -0.58 37.75
N SER A 14 -14.45 0.26 38.28
CA SER A 14 -15.56 0.87 37.58
C SER A 14 -15.11 2.16 36.91
N SER A 15 -14.76 2.08 35.64
CA SER A 15 -14.80 3.24 34.75
C SER A 15 -16.21 3.30 34.12
N SER A 16 -17.00 4.22 34.60
CA SER A 16 -18.37 4.47 34.16
C SER A 16 -18.39 4.97 32.72
N LEU A 17 -18.58 4.07 31.77
CA LEU A 17 -19.06 4.41 30.41
C LEU A 17 -20.54 4.77 30.53
N ASN A 18 -20.82 6.05 30.44
CA ASN A 18 -22.17 6.61 30.42
C ASN A 18 -22.81 6.29 29.06
N GLN A 19 -23.25 5.03 28.89
CA GLN A 19 -24.08 4.63 27.75
C GLN A 19 -25.50 5.10 27.97
N LYS A 20 -25.84 6.24 27.36
CA LYS A 20 -27.22 6.70 27.28
C LYS A 20 -27.95 5.92 26.20
N THR A 21 -28.47 4.73 26.59
CA THR A 21 -29.39 3.97 25.77
C THR A 21 -30.71 4.73 25.65
N ARG A 22 -31.02 5.24 24.46
CA ARG A 22 -32.34 5.72 24.12
C ARG A 22 -33.13 4.56 23.53
N SER A 23 -34.20 4.17 24.21
CA SER A 23 -35.18 3.22 23.73
C SER A 23 -35.92 3.76 22.51
N LEU A 24 -35.94 2.97 21.45
CA LEU A 24 -36.74 3.20 20.25
C LEU A 24 -38.20 2.89 20.55
N THR A 25 -39.03 3.93 20.54
CA THR A 25 -40.49 3.77 20.53
C THR A 25 -40.94 3.83 19.07
N ALA A 26 -41.45 2.73 18.55
CA ALA A 26 -42.01 2.70 17.20
C ALA A 26 -43.41 3.33 17.20
N ALA A 27 -43.55 4.45 16.58
CA ALA A 27 -44.85 4.99 16.19
C ALA A 27 -44.78 5.30 14.69
N GLY A 28 -45.55 4.55 13.91
CA GLY A 28 -45.88 4.87 12.52
C GLY A 28 -44.75 4.73 11.49
N GLY A 29 -44.41 3.52 11.13
CA GLY A 29 -43.98 3.12 9.76
C GLY A 29 -42.80 3.85 9.07
N GLN A 30 -41.99 4.67 9.73
CA GLN A 30 -40.78 5.26 9.15
C GLN A 30 -39.53 4.89 9.95
N LEU A 31 -38.62 4.17 9.31
CA LEU A 31 -37.28 3.93 9.83
C LEU A 31 -36.48 5.23 9.76
N GLN A 32 -36.27 5.87 10.91
CA GLN A 32 -35.31 6.97 11.03
C GLN A 32 -33.92 6.40 11.39
N PHE A 33 -32.98 6.58 10.50
CA PHE A 33 -31.57 6.31 10.82
C PHE A 33 -31.03 7.41 11.75
N ILE A 34 -30.68 7.03 12.97
CA ILE A 34 -30.01 7.93 13.90
C ILE A 34 -28.52 7.95 13.54
N THR A 35 -28.08 9.05 12.93
CA THR A 35 -26.67 9.31 12.76
C THR A 35 -26.07 9.61 14.13
N THR A 36 -25.20 8.73 14.62
CA THR A 36 -24.44 8.98 15.83
C THR A 36 -23.42 10.09 15.54
N THR A 37 -23.73 11.32 15.91
CA THR A 37 -22.74 12.39 15.90
C THR A 37 -21.77 12.13 17.04
N ALA A 38 -20.53 11.79 16.69
CA ALA A 38 -19.45 11.74 17.65
C ALA A 38 -19.27 13.13 18.26
N PHE A 39 -19.29 13.20 19.58
CA PHE A 39 -19.06 14.40 20.34
C PHE A 39 -17.59 14.80 20.15
N LEU A 40 -17.37 15.82 19.32
CA LEU A 40 -16.10 16.54 19.29
C LEU A 40 -16.06 17.41 20.54
N GLN A 41 -15.18 17.06 21.46
CA GLN A 41 -14.77 17.95 22.51
C GLN A 41 -13.99 19.10 21.87
N ASP A 42 -14.55 20.30 21.92
CA ASP A 42 -13.85 21.53 21.60
C ASP A 42 -12.65 21.68 22.56
N THR A 43 -11.50 21.27 22.10
CA THR A 43 -10.24 21.85 22.53
C THR A 43 -9.84 22.80 21.41
N GLU A 44 -10.03 24.08 21.63
CA GLU A 44 -9.39 25.13 20.84
C GLU A 44 -7.88 24.90 20.89
N ASP A 45 -7.36 24.26 19.84
CA ASP A 45 -5.93 24.32 19.55
C ASP A 45 -5.74 24.74 18.09
N LYS A 46 -4.89 25.76 17.97
CA LYS A 46 -4.66 26.60 16.82
C LYS A 46 -4.39 25.79 15.54
N SER A 47 -5.12 26.16 14.51
CA SER A 47 -4.80 26.07 13.09
C SER A 47 -3.37 25.60 12.77
N ASN A 48 -3.23 24.29 12.56
CA ASN A 48 -2.38 23.75 11.55
C ASN A 48 -3.32 23.00 10.61
N GLU A 49 -3.47 23.48 9.38
CA GLU A 49 -4.03 22.72 8.28
C GLU A 49 -3.14 21.50 8.08
N THR A 50 -3.34 20.46 8.88
CA THR A 50 -2.75 19.16 8.63
C THR A 50 -3.50 18.57 7.45
N THR A 51 -2.93 18.72 6.26
CA THR A 51 -3.26 17.86 5.13
C THR A 51 -3.40 16.43 5.67
N PRO A 52 -4.52 15.74 5.43
CA PRO A 52 -4.72 14.40 5.98
C PRO A 52 -3.52 13.53 5.60
N SER A 53 -2.76 13.13 6.61
CA SER A 53 -1.58 12.28 6.43
C SER A 53 -2.03 11.00 5.76
N ASN A 54 -1.36 10.59 4.69
CA ASN A 54 -1.63 9.31 4.02
C ASN A 54 -1.46 8.17 5.05
N PRO A 55 -2.52 7.40 5.36
CA PRO A 55 -2.51 6.39 6.42
C PRO A 55 -1.63 5.18 6.11
N TYR A 56 -1.15 5.08 4.87
CA TYR A 56 -0.31 3.97 4.40
C TYR A 56 1.18 4.26 4.44
N LEU A 57 1.62 5.45 4.85
CA LEU A 57 3.04 5.78 4.86
C LEU A 57 3.83 4.91 5.86
N ALA A 58 4.99 4.44 5.44
CA ALA A 58 5.95 3.85 6.34
C ALA A 58 6.43 4.86 7.39
N ALA A 59 6.83 4.40 8.58
CA ALA A 59 7.36 5.28 9.62
C ALA A 59 8.50 6.16 9.08
N ALA A 60 8.51 7.44 9.43
CA ALA A 60 9.45 8.41 8.86
C ALA A 60 10.93 8.05 9.14
N ASN A 61 11.18 7.40 10.28
CA ASN A 61 12.50 6.96 10.72
C ASN A 61 12.75 5.46 10.48
N ALA A 62 11.93 4.78 9.66
CA ALA A 62 12.08 3.36 9.38
C ALA A 62 13.47 3.07 8.78
N ASP A 63 14.14 2.08 9.34
CA ASP A 63 15.39 1.57 8.83
C ASP A 63 15.19 0.64 7.62
N LYS A 64 16.29 0.10 7.07
CA LYS A 64 16.22 -0.75 5.87
C LYS A 64 15.44 -2.05 6.07
N LEU A 65 15.46 -2.65 7.27
CA LEU A 65 14.72 -3.89 7.54
C LEU A 65 13.25 -3.58 7.77
N GLU A 66 12.94 -2.52 8.46
CA GLU A 66 11.58 -2.04 8.66
C GLU A 66 10.92 -1.63 7.34
N LEU A 67 11.67 -0.99 6.43
CA LEU A 67 11.18 -0.67 5.09
C LEU A 67 10.96 -1.94 4.25
N LEU A 68 11.84 -2.93 4.37
CA LEU A 68 11.68 -4.21 3.69
C LEU A 68 10.44 -4.95 4.18
N ASP A 69 10.28 -5.09 5.50
CA ASP A 69 9.11 -5.74 6.10
C ASP A 69 7.82 -5.00 5.73
N TYR A 70 7.85 -3.67 5.72
CA TYR A 70 6.74 -2.85 5.26
C TYR A 70 6.37 -3.16 3.79
N LEU A 71 7.34 -3.21 2.87
CA LEU A 71 7.09 -3.49 1.45
C LEU A 71 6.50 -4.88 1.25
N LEU A 72 6.99 -5.89 1.97
CA LEU A 72 6.43 -7.24 1.95
C LEU A 72 5.00 -7.27 2.48
N ASP A 73 4.74 -6.60 3.61
CA ASP A 73 3.38 -6.50 4.16
C ASP A 73 2.41 -5.79 3.20
N MET A 74 2.88 -4.75 2.50
CA MET A 74 2.06 -4.04 1.51
C MET A 74 1.78 -4.88 0.26
N GLN A 75 2.74 -5.71 -0.16
CA GLN A 75 2.56 -6.64 -1.28
C GLN A 75 1.48 -7.69 -0.98
N ASP A 76 1.40 -8.15 0.27
CA ASP A 76 0.43 -9.16 0.72
C ASP A 76 -0.99 -8.61 0.98
N LYS A 77 -1.20 -7.29 0.94
CA LYS A 77 -2.52 -6.71 1.15
C LYS A 77 -3.49 -7.12 0.05
N VAL A 78 -4.73 -7.37 0.44
CA VAL A 78 -5.82 -7.69 -0.50
C VAL A 78 -6.08 -6.54 -1.47
N LYS A 79 -6.52 -6.84 -2.69
CA LYS A 79 -6.76 -5.84 -3.75
C LYS A 79 -7.64 -4.67 -3.31
N SER A 80 -8.67 -4.92 -2.49
CA SER A 80 -9.57 -3.87 -1.99
C SER A 80 -8.87 -2.82 -1.11
N ILE A 81 -7.70 -3.15 -0.54
CA ILE A 81 -6.85 -2.22 0.19
C ILE A 81 -5.85 -1.59 -0.76
N ARG A 82 -5.20 -2.39 -1.63
CA ARG A 82 -4.20 -1.91 -2.59
C ARG A 82 -4.75 -0.85 -3.54
N TYR A 83 -6.07 -0.87 -3.83
CA TYR A 83 -6.74 0.08 -4.73
C TYR A 83 -7.23 1.37 -4.05
N ARG A 84 -6.92 1.56 -2.78
CA ARG A 84 -7.28 2.80 -2.07
C ARG A 84 -6.31 3.93 -2.41
N ASP A 85 -6.85 5.14 -2.40
CA ASP A 85 -6.06 6.35 -2.62
C ASP A 85 -4.88 6.44 -1.64
N GLY A 86 -3.73 6.81 -2.18
CA GLY A 86 -2.49 6.96 -1.41
C GLY A 86 -1.70 5.66 -1.20
N PHE A 87 -2.29 4.47 -1.44
CA PHE A 87 -1.59 3.21 -1.21
C PHE A 87 -0.35 3.06 -2.10
N ALA A 88 -0.50 3.19 -3.44
CA ALA A 88 0.63 3.07 -4.37
C ALA A 88 1.69 4.15 -4.13
N VAL A 89 1.27 5.37 -3.79
CA VAL A 89 2.18 6.48 -3.46
C VAL A 89 3.04 6.13 -2.24
N ALA A 90 2.44 5.53 -1.20
CA ALA A 90 3.16 5.13 0.01
C ALA A 90 4.17 4.00 -0.26
N VAL A 91 3.79 3.01 -1.08
CA VAL A 91 4.70 1.93 -1.50
C VAL A 91 5.87 2.47 -2.31
N HIS A 92 5.59 3.35 -3.28
CA HIS A 92 6.63 4.00 -4.08
C HIS A 92 7.60 4.83 -3.23
N GLU A 93 7.09 5.58 -2.25
CA GLU A 93 7.92 6.35 -1.31
C GLU A 93 8.82 5.44 -0.50
N ALA A 94 8.27 4.37 0.10
CA ALA A 94 9.06 3.42 0.89
C ALA A 94 10.13 2.72 0.05
N ALA A 95 9.81 2.31 -1.19
CA ALA A 95 10.77 1.74 -2.12
C ALA A 95 11.89 2.73 -2.46
N THR A 96 11.55 3.98 -2.74
CA THR A 96 12.54 5.04 -3.02
C THR A 96 13.46 5.27 -1.83
N ARG A 97 12.92 5.26 -0.61
CA ARG A 97 13.72 5.38 0.61
C ARG A 97 14.66 4.20 0.79
N LEU A 98 14.19 2.96 0.56
CA LEU A 98 15.04 1.76 0.66
C LEU A 98 16.15 1.77 -0.40
N LEU A 99 15.88 2.25 -1.62
CA LEU A 99 16.87 2.41 -2.68
C LEU A 99 17.98 3.41 -2.34
N ALA A 100 17.69 4.40 -1.49
CA ALA A 100 18.66 5.40 -1.03
C ALA A 100 19.56 4.88 0.11
N LEU A 101 19.21 3.75 0.74
CA LEU A 101 19.98 3.16 1.82
C LEU A 101 20.99 2.12 1.30
N GLU A 102 22.06 1.91 2.06
CA GLU A 102 22.98 0.80 1.81
C GLU A 102 22.30 -0.53 2.16
N ALA A 103 21.95 -1.29 1.15
CA ALA A 103 21.32 -2.60 1.26
C ALA A 103 21.87 -3.56 0.19
N SER A 104 21.52 -4.85 0.27
CA SER A 104 21.88 -5.80 -0.77
C SER A 104 21.08 -5.56 -2.04
N ASP A 105 21.64 -5.92 -3.20
CA ASP A 105 20.96 -5.83 -4.49
C ASP A 105 19.59 -6.52 -4.47
N ARG A 106 19.49 -7.66 -3.76
CA ARG A 106 18.22 -8.37 -3.62
C ARG A 106 17.13 -7.54 -2.95
N PHE A 107 17.47 -6.74 -1.94
CA PHE A 107 16.50 -5.86 -1.27
C PHE A 107 16.10 -4.71 -2.17
N HIS A 108 17.05 -4.17 -2.92
CA HIS A 108 16.77 -3.12 -3.89
C HIS A 108 15.87 -3.61 -5.04
N VAL A 109 16.17 -4.79 -5.59
CA VAL A 109 15.32 -5.41 -6.64
C VAL A 109 13.92 -5.66 -6.12
N LEU A 110 13.77 -6.22 -4.92
CA LEU A 110 12.44 -6.42 -4.31
C LEU A 110 11.67 -5.09 -4.14
N ALA A 111 12.36 -4.02 -3.71
CA ALA A 111 11.73 -2.71 -3.58
C ALA A 111 11.23 -2.18 -4.93
N VAL A 112 12.04 -2.32 -5.98
CA VAL A 112 11.69 -1.92 -7.34
C VAL A 112 10.52 -2.74 -7.86
N GLU A 113 10.58 -4.05 -7.74
CA GLU A 113 9.53 -4.99 -8.17
C GLU A 113 8.19 -4.66 -7.49
N THR A 114 8.20 -4.50 -6.16
CA THR A 114 6.99 -4.19 -5.40
C THR A 114 6.39 -2.85 -5.83
N ALA A 115 7.22 -1.81 -5.98
CA ALA A 115 6.74 -0.49 -6.39
C ALA A 115 6.17 -0.51 -7.82
N ILE A 116 6.87 -1.13 -8.78
CA ILE A 116 6.42 -1.26 -10.17
C ILE A 116 5.09 -2.01 -10.23
N THR A 117 4.99 -3.16 -9.55
CA THR A 117 3.77 -3.98 -9.55
C THR A 117 2.57 -3.20 -9.02
N ILE A 118 2.71 -2.54 -7.87
CA ILE A 118 1.61 -1.80 -7.24
C ILE A 118 1.22 -0.55 -8.03
N LEU A 119 2.20 0.21 -8.54
CA LEU A 119 1.94 1.36 -9.40
C LEU A 119 1.22 0.93 -10.68
N HIS A 120 1.69 -0.14 -11.33
CA HIS A 120 1.09 -0.67 -12.55
C HIS A 120 -0.35 -1.16 -12.32
N GLU A 121 -0.60 -1.91 -11.24
CA GLU A 121 -1.95 -2.35 -10.89
C GLU A 121 -2.93 -1.18 -10.74
N GLN A 122 -2.52 -0.10 -10.09
CA GLN A 122 -3.40 1.07 -9.91
C GLN A 122 -3.48 1.95 -11.17
N ALA A 123 -2.40 2.10 -11.93
CA ALA A 123 -2.40 2.83 -13.21
C ALA A 123 -3.37 2.18 -14.20
N SER A 124 -3.41 0.84 -14.26
CA SER A 124 -4.32 0.08 -15.15
C SER A 124 -5.81 0.31 -14.87
N LEU A 125 -6.15 0.90 -13.72
CA LEU A 125 -7.52 1.34 -13.41
C LEU A 125 -7.88 2.72 -13.98
N GLY A 126 -7.01 3.32 -14.80
CA GLY A 126 -7.22 4.62 -15.44
C GLY A 126 -6.73 5.81 -14.61
N ASN A 127 -5.72 5.61 -13.76
CA ASN A 127 -5.10 6.69 -12.99
C ASN A 127 -3.85 7.22 -13.72
N ASP A 128 -4.05 8.23 -14.58
CA ASP A 128 -2.97 8.83 -15.40
C ASP A 128 -1.80 9.36 -14.57
N LYS A 129 -2.04 9.84 -13.34
CA LYS A 129 -0.98 10.33 -12.46
C LYS A 129 -0.07 9.20 -12.00
N LEU A 130 -0.63 8.04 -11.68
CA LEU A 130 0.16 6.87 -11.28
C LEU A 130 0.88 6.25 -12.48
N ASP A 131 0.27 6.29 -13.67
CA ASP A 131 0.95 5.88 -14.90
C ASP A 131 2.17 6.75 -15.18
N GLN A 132 2.02 8.08 -15.07
CA GLN A 132 3.15 8.99 -15.19
C GLN A 132 4.21 8.73 -14.12
N GLN A 133 3.81 8.51 -12.87
CA GLN A 133 4.74 8.22 -11.77
C GLN A 133 5.51 6.92 -12.00
N LEU A 134 4.84 5.87 -12.48
CA LEU A 134 5.47 4.60 -12.87
C LEU A 134 6.50 4.81 -13.98
N ASN A 135 6.12 5.54 -15.03
CA ASN A 135 7.02 5.82 -16.16
C ASN A 135 8.26 6.63 -15.72
N ASP A 136 8.08 7.63 -14.87
CA ASP A 136 9.17 8.45 -14.35
C ASP A 136 10.08 7.64 -13.42
N PHE A 137 9.50 6.78 -12.59
CA PHE A 137 10.26 5.86 -11.73
C PHE A 137 11.11 4.89 -12.55
N MET A 138 10.52 4.20 -13.53
CA MET A 138 11.26 3.27 -14.40
C MET A 138 12.37 3.98 -15.18
N LYS A 139 12.11 5.19 -15.71
CA LYS A 139 13.14 5.99 -16.40
C LYS A 139 14.31 6.35 -15.50
N SER A 140 14.03 6.71 -14.25
CA SER A 140 15.08 7.04 -13.28
C SER A 140 15.98 5.85 -12.95
N LEU A 141 15.42 4.63 -12.95
CA LEU A 141 16.13 3.40 -12.62
C LEU A 141 16.81 2.73 -13.82
N ALA A 142 16.38 3.02 -15.05
CA ALA A 142 16.99 2.47 -16.27
C ALA A 142 18.48 2.83 -16.40
N THR A 143 18.91 3.91 -15.76
CA THR A 143 20.30 4.37 -15.71
C THR A 143 20.95 4.19 -14.35
N ASP A 144 20.37 3.36 -13.47
CA ASP A 144 20.91 3.09 -12.14
C ASP A 144 22.29 2.40 -12.28
N LYS A 145 23.22 2.77 -11.40
CA LYS A 145 24.57 2.22 -11.38
C LYS A 145 24.63 0.76 -10.95
N ARG A 146 23.58 0.26 -10.33
CA ARG A 146 23.44 -1.14 -9.87
C ARG A 146 22.91 -1.99 -11.02
N PRO A 147 23.74 -2.89 -11.59
CA PRO A 147 23.34 -3.67 -12.78
C PRO A 147 22.05 -4.50 -12.57
N ALA A 148 21.86 -5.02 -11.36
CA ALA A 148 20.68 -5.81 -11.04
C ALA A 148 19.38 -5.00 -11.15
N ILE A 149 19.38 -3.72 -10.76
CA ILE A 149 18.24 -2.83 -10.89
C ILE A 149 17.97 -2.49 -12.35
N ALA A 150 19.02 -2.04 -13.06
CA ALA A 150 18.90 -1.69 -14.47
C ALA A 150 18.38 -2.86 -15.31
N ALA A 151 18.90 -4.08 -15.07
CA ALA A 151 18.44 -5.29 -15.73
C ALA A 151 16.98 -5.61 -15.41
N HIS A 152 16.57 -5.50 -14.13
CA HIS A 152 15.18 -5.76 -13.72
C HIS A 152 14.20 -4.78 -14.39
N VAL A 153 14.55 -3.50 -14.45
CA VAL A 153 13.72 -2.48 -15.13
C VAL A 153 13.65 -2.73 -16.63
N ALA A 154 14.78 -3.07 -17.26
CA ALA A 154 14.82 -3.40 -18.70
C ALA A 154 13.96 -4.63 -19.04
N PHE A 155 14.01 -5.67 -18.19
CA PHE A 155 13.15 -6.83 -18.32
C PHE A 155 11.66 -6.46 -18.21
N HIS A 156 11.29 -5.64 -17.23
CA HIS A 156 9.90 -5.21 -17.07
C HIS A 156 9.41 -4.36 -18.25
N GLN A 157 10.25 -3.48 -18.80
CA GLN A 157 9.92 -2.71 -20.00
C GLN A 157 9.73 -3.62 -21.22
N LEU A 158 10.54 -4.67 -21.33
CA LEU A 158 10.40 -5.67 -22.39
C LEU A 158 9.09 -6.45 -22.23
N GLU A 159 8.75 -6.90 -21.02
CA GLU A 159 7.49 -7.55 -20.70
C GLU A 159 6.29 -6.69 -21.11
N GLN A 160 6.28 -5.41 -20.78
CA GLN A 160 5.22 -4.48 -21.19
C GLN A 160 5.11 -4.35 -22.72
N ARG A 161 6.23 -4.32 -23.43
CA ARG A 161 6.24 -4.31 -24.90
C ARG A 161 5.69 -5.60 -25.49
N VAL A 162 6.01 -6.76 -24.89
CA VAL A 162 5.46 -8.06 -25.32
C VAL A 162 3.95 -8.11 -25.08
N ILE A 163 3.47 -7.69 -23.90
CA ILE A 163 2.03 -7.65 -23.60
C ILE A 163 1.28 -6.70 -24.56
N ALA A 164 1.86 -5.53 -24.83
CA ALA A 164 1.28 -4.58 -25.78
C ALA A 164 1.34 -5.03 -27.25
N SER A 165 2.01 -6.16 -27.52
CA SER A 165 2.25 -6.65 -28.88
C SER A 165 1.21 -7.65 -29.40
N ASP A 166 0.15 -7.95 -28.61
CA ASP A 166 -0.87 -8.94 -29.01
C ASP A 166 -1.49 -8.70 -30.40
N ASP A 167 -1.51 -7.44 -30.86
CA ASP A 167 -2.02 -7.05 -32.18
C ASP A 167 -0.91 -6.78 -33.21
N LEU A 168 0.37 -7.06 -32.88
CA LEU A 168 1.48 -6.79 -33.82
C LEU A 168 1.59 -7.86 -34.91
N PRO A 169 1.92 -7.45 -36.14
CA PRO A 169 2.28 -8.38 -37.21
C PRO A 169 3.47 -9.25 -36.84
N THR A 170 3.49 -10.50 -37.35
CA THR A 170 4.52 -11.52 -36.99
C THR A 170 5.95 -11.06 -37.24
N ASP A 171 6.18 -10.24 -38.26
CA ASP A 171 7.50 -9.66 -38.60
C ASP A 171 8.05 -8.69 -37.55
N LYS A 172 7.17 -8.10 -36.72
CA LYS A 172 7.54 -7.23 -35.59
C LYS A 172 7.61 -7.98 -34.26
N LEU A 173 6.97 -9.13 -34.15
CA LEU A 173 7.02 -9.98 -32.97
C LEU A 173 8.36 -10.73 -32.87
N GLU A 174 8.93 -11.21 -33.98
CA GLU A 174 10.16 -12.00 -33.97
C GLU A 174 11.34 -11.27 -33.34
N PRO A 175 11.66 -10.00 -33.65
CA PRO A 175 12.74 -9.27 -32.98
C PRO A 175 12.50 -9.10 -31.48
N LEU A 176 11.25 -8.88 -31.07
CA LEU A 176 10.87 -8.70 -29.67
C LEU A 176 11.04 -9.99 -28.86
N LEU A 177 10.67 -11.13 -29.44
CA LEU A 177 10.87 -12.45 -28.87
C LEU A 177 12.35 -12.79 -28.73
N ASN A 178 13.16 -12.48 -29.76
CA ASN A 178 14.60 -12.70 -29.68
C ASN A 178 15.24 -11.85 -28.59
N GLU A 179 14.85 -10.59 -28.43
CA GLU A 179 15.29 -9.73 -27.31
C GLU A 179 14.88 -10.35 -25.95
N ALA A 180 13.68 -10.92 -25.86
CA ALA A 180 13.22 -11.59 -24.64
C ALA A 180 14.03 -12.85 -24.31
N PHE A 181 14.42 -13.63 -25.32
CA PHE A 181 15.26 -14.80 -25.14
C PHE A 181 16.69 -14.49 -24.69
N ASP A 182 17.22 -13.31 -25.06
CA ASP A 182 18.56 -12.87 -24.64
C ASP A 182 18.61 -12.48 -23.14
N TYR A 183 17.45 -12.31 -22.48
CA TYR A 183 17.35 -12.08 -21.04
C TYR A 183 17.23 -13.36 -20.19
N LEU A 184 16.99 -14.51 -20.80
CA LEU A 184 16.83 -15.79 -20.11
C LEU A 184 18.16 -16.55 -20.02
#